data_9f185d1487b3e66e5003b5e1e6e9974d
#
_entry.id   9f185d1487b3e66e5003b5e1e6e9974d
#
_cell.length_a   1.000
_cell.length_b   1.000
_cell.length_c   1.000
_cell.angle_alpha   90.00
_cell.angle_beta   90.00
_cell.angle_gamma   90.00
#
_symmetry.space_group_name_H-M   'P 1'
#
loop_
_entity.id
_entity.type
_entity.pdbx_description
1 polymer ?
#
loop_
_entity_poly.entity_id
_entity_poly.type
_entity_poly.pdbx_seq_one_letter_code
_entity_poly.pdbx_strand_id
1 'polypeptide(L)'
;KYFRKKATYIVFLHGFMSDLEGNKPKAFYEFAKKNNLGFLAVEYSGHGKSYGKFIDGNISLWNKDVKILIKKIVRNNKMILVGSSMGSWISLNQFKYFKKKICGFLGIGSAPEFLEHLMWKKFSLRKKREIVTKGIINLKHGDYEYPITYQLIKDGRKNKILNKKINKNIKVTMIHGSKDKSVPVIYSKKILEIFKSKKKKLVIIKNGDHSLSSPKWLDILKKELKLIIN
;
A
#
# COMPACT_ATOMS: atom_id res chain seq x y z
N LYS A 1 -3.92 -8.60 -11.94
CA LYS A 1 -5.25 -8.44 -12.58
C LYS A 1 -5.37 -7.06 -13.19
N TYR A 2 -5.82 -6.94 -14.44
CA TYR A 2 -5.98 -5.65 -15.09
C TYR A 2 -7.00 -5.69 -16.23
N PHE A 3 -7.52 -4.52 -16.63
CA PHE A 3 -8.09 -4.28 -17.94
C PHE A 3 -7.70 -2.89 -18.45
N ARG A 4 -7.55 -2.77 -19.77
CA ARG A 4 -7.08 -1.54 -20.43
C ARG A 4 -8.25 -0.67 -20.87
N LYS A 5 -8.08 0.66 -20.68
CA LYS A 5 -8.92 1.70 -21.30
C LYS A 5 -8.10 2.96 -21.60
N LYS A 6 -8.53 3.76 -22.56
CA LYS A 6 -8.02 5.14 -22.73
C LYS A 6 -8.72 6.05 -21.71
N ALA A 7 -8.38 5.92 -20.43
CA ALA A 7 -9.01 6.62 -19.33
C ALA A 7 -8.05 6.72 -18.14
N THR A 8 -8.48 7.38 -17.09
CA THR A 8 -7.75 7.35 -15.81
C THR A 8 -7.77 5.93 -15.23
N TYR A 9 -6.65 5.47 -14.72
CA TYR A 9 -6.53 4.14 -14.11
C TYR A 9 -6.66 4.20 -12.60
N ILE A 10 -7.28 3.19 -12.02
CA ILE A 10 -7.09 2.82 -10.62
C ILE A 10 -5.95 1.81 -10.57
N VAL A 11 -4.88 2.13 -9.83
CA VAL A 11 -3.77 1.22 -9.55
C VAL A 11 -3.85 0.79 -8.10
N PHE A 12 -4.27 -0.45 -7.87
CA PHE A 12 -4.43 -1.02 -6.52
C PHE A 12 -3.19 -1.81 -6.11
N LEU A 13 -2.69 -1.55 -4.90
CA LEU A 13 -1.53 -2.17 -4.29
C LEU A 13 -1.92 -2.75 -2.93
N HIS A 14 -1.75 -4.08 -2.79
CA HIS A 14 -2.15 -4.81 -1.58
C HIS A 14 -1.14 -4.69 -0.43
N GLY A 15 -1.50 -5.21 0.75
CA GLY A 15 -0.67 -5.21 1.96
C GLY A 15 0.42 -6.29 1.97
N PHE A 16 1.21 -6.27 3.02
CA PHE A 16 2.23 -7.27 3.32
C PHE A 16 1.61 -8.65 3.52
N MET A 17 2.20 -9.70 2.94
CA MET A 17 1.69 -11.08 2.99
C MET A 17 0.22 -11.24 2.55
N SER A 18 -0.25 -10.36 1.66
CA SER A 18 -1.58 -10.40 1.06
C SER A 18 -1.52 -10.79 -0.42
N ASP A 19 -2.67 -10.89 -1.06
CA ASP A 19 -2.84 -11.27 -2.45
C ASP A 19 -3.94 -10.45 -3.15
N LEU A 20 -4.36 -10.89 -4.34
CA LEU A 20 -5.44 -10.28 -5.12
C LEU A 20 -6.78 -11.04 -5.05
N GLU A 21 -6.90 -12.06 -4.20
CA GLU A 21 -8.15 -12.83 -4.04
C GLU A 21 -9.10 -12.21 -3.00
N GLY A 22 -8.61 -11.26 -2.22
CA GLY A 22 -9.40 -10.57 -1.19
C GLY A 22 -10.51 -9.66 -1.72
N ASN A 23 -11.37 -9.17 -0.82
CA ASN A 23 -12.55 -8.36 -1.16
C ASN A 23 -12.18 -6.97 -1.73
N LYS A 24 -11.10 -6.34 -1.25
CA LYS A 24 -10.68 -5.00 -1.74
C LYS A 24 -10.32 -4.99 -3.23
N PRO A 25 -9.42 -5.85 -3.73
CA PRO A 25 -9.11 -5.87 -5.17
C PRO A 25 -10.33 -6.17 -6.03
N LYS A 26 -11.24 -7.05 -5.58
CA LYS A 26 -12.51 -7.35 -6.29
C LYS A 26 -13.42 -6.11 -6.33
N ALA A 27 -13.63 -5.46 -5.19
CA ALA A 27 -14.48 -4.27 -5.10
C ALA A 27 -13.97 -3.11 -5.97
N PHE A 28 -12.66 -2.84 -5.99
CA PHE A 28 -12.08 -1.78 -6.82
C PHE A 28 -12.06 -2.16 -8.32
N TYR A 29 -11.94 -3.43 -8.66
CA TYR A 29 -12.08 -3.90 -10.02
C TYR A 29 -13.49 -3.61 -10.56
N GLU A 30 -14.54 -4.02 -9.82
CA GLU A 30 -15.93 -3.77 -10.22
C GLU A 30 -16.25 -2.26 -10.23
N PHE A 31 -15.76 -1.52 -9.25
CA PHE A 31 -15.88 -0.06 -9.24
C PHE A 31 -15.27 0.57 -10.49
N ALA A 32 -14.08 0.16 -10.91
CA ALA A 32 -13.43 0.68 -12.09
C ALA A 32 -14.23 0.37 -13.38
N LYS A 33 -14.77 -0.85 -13.51
CA LYS A 33 -15.63 -1.23 -14.63
C LYS A 33 -16.88 -0.35 -14.69
N LYS A 34 -17.59 -0.21 -13.56
CA LYS A 34 -18.83 0.58 -13.47
C LYS A 34 -18.61 2.06 -13.80
N ASN A 35 -17.42 2.62 -13.49
CA ASN A 35 -17.10 4.03 -13.71
C ASN A 35 -16.26 4.29 -14.98
N ASN A 36 -16.18 3.33 -15.88
CA ASN A 36 -15.47 3.44 -17.16
C ASN A 36 -13.98 3.82 -17.02
N LEU A 37 -13.31 3.33 -15.97
CA LEU A 37 -11.89 3.56 -15.67
C LEU A 37 -11.04 2.37 -16.08
N GLY A 38 -9.74 2.59 -16.35
CA GLY A 38 -8.76 1.52 -16.43
C GLY A 38 -8.46 0.93 -15.03
N PHE A 39 -8.02 -0.30 -14.98
CA PHE A 39 -7.66 -0.97 -13.72
C PHE A 39 -6.35 -1.73 -13.82
N LEU A 40 -5.56 -1.63 -12.78
CA LEU A 40 -4.37 -2.45 -12.55
C LEU A 40 -4.28 -2.78 -11.06
N ALA A 41 -4.36 -4.05 -10.70
CA ALA A 41 -3.94 -4.54 -9.40
C ALA A 41 -2.65 -5.34 -9.56
N VAL A 42 -1.66 -5.03 -8.74
CA VAL A 42 -0.34 -5.65 -8.78
C VAL A 42 -0.21 -6.64 -7.64
N GLU A 43 0.15 -7.87 -7.96
CA GLU A 43 0.58 -8.88 -7.01
C GLU A 43 2.10 -8.96 -7.12
N TYR A 44 2.80 -8.65 -6.03
CA TYR A 44 4.26 -8.52 -6.05
C TYR A 44 4.94 -9.87 -6.14
N SER A 45 6.18 -9.90 -6.63
CA SER A 45 7.03 -11.10 -6.60
C SER A 45 7.02 -11.74 -5.22
N GLY A 46 6.82 -13.07 -5.17
CA GLY A 46 6.74 -13.86 -3.94
C GLY A 46 5.42 -13.73 -3.15
N HIS A 47 4.39 -13.06 -3.71
CA HIS A 47 3.05 -12.99 -3.12
C HIS A 47 2.02 -13.69 -4.00
N GLY A 48 1.01 -14.30 -3.36
CA GLY A 48 -0.11 -14.94 -4.05
C GLY A 48 0.34 -15.92 -5.12
N LYS A 49 -0.07 -15.69 -6.37
CA LYS A 49 0.27 -16.51 -7.54
C LYS A 49 1.46 -15.99 -8.35
N SER A 50 2.10 -14.89 -7.88
CA SER A 50 3.26 -14.33 -8.56
C SER A 50 4.51 -15.17 -8.35
N TYR A 51 5.39 -15.19 -9.36
CA TYR A 51 6.66 -15.91 -9.32
C TYR A 51 7.56 -15.41 -8.17
N GLY A 52 8.44 -16.31 -7.70
CA GLY A 52 9.44 -16.04 -6.66
C GLY A 52 9.01 -16.51 -5.27
N LYS A 53 9.95 -16.41 -4.33
CA LYS A 53 9.69 -16.75 -2.93
C LYS A 53 9.56 -15.48 -2.11
N PHE A 54 8.65 -15.46 -1.15
CA PHE A 54 8.44 -14.30 -0.28
C PHE A 54 9.72 -13.87 0.46
N ILE A 55 10.54 -14.83 0.89
CA ILE A 55 11.80 -14.58 1.61
C ILE A 55 12.85 -13.82 0.78
N ASP A 56 12.76 -13.88 -0.55
CA ASP A 56 13.62 -13.13 -1.46
C ASP A 56 13.10 -11.70 -1.71
N GLY A 57 11.87 -11.44 -1.27
CA GLY A 57 11.17 -10.17 -1.46
C GLY A 57 11.70 -9.04 -0.57
N ASN A 58 11.58 -7.82 -1.08
CA ASN A 58 11.87 -6.60 -0.34
C ASN A 58 11.17 -5.39 -0.98
N ILE A 59 11.18 -4.27 -0.29
CA ILE A 59 10.48 -3.05 -0.73
C ILE A 59 11.00 -2.55 -2.08
N SER A 60 12.29 -2.64 -2.35
CA SER A 60 12.90 -2.22 -3.63
C SER A 60 12.42 -3.11 -4.78
N LEU A 61 12.38 -4.44 -4.60
CA LEU A 61 11.89 -5.39 -5.57
C LEU A 61 10.41 -5.12 -5.90
N TRP A 62 9.57 -5.02 -4.87
CA TRP A 62 8.13 -4.77 -5.05
C TRP A 62 7.83 -3.41 -5.67
N ASN A 63 8.63 -2.38 -5.36
CA ASN A 63 8.58 -1.10 -6.07
C ASN A 63 8.93 -1.24 -7.56
N LYS A 64 9.91 -2.08 -7.92
CA LYS A 64 10.31 -2.37 -9.31
C LYS A 64 9.19 -3.09 -10.06
N ASP A 65 8.55 -4.10 -9.45
CA ASP A 65 7.42 -4.82 -10.03
C ASP A 65 6.30 -3.85 -10.41
N VAL A 66 5.90 -3.01 -9.44
CA VAL A 66 4.86 -1.99 -9.67
C VAL A 66 5.25 -1.03 -10.77
N LYS A 67 6.50 -0.54 -10.76
CA LYS A 67 7.01 0.39 -11.79
C LYS A 67 6.95 -0.21 -13.19
N ILE A 68 7.34 -1.49 -13.35
CA ILE A 68 7.31 -2.20 -14.64
C ILE A 68 5.87 -2.33 -15.13
N LEU A 69 4.95 -2.79 -14.26
CA LEU A 69 3.57 -3.02 -14.63
C LEU A 69 2.81 -1.71 -14.92
N ILE A 70 3.06 -0.63 -14.17
CA ILE A 70 2.53 0.70 -14.49
C ILE A 70 3.00 1.14 -15.88
N LYS A 71 4.28 1.01 -16.20
CA LYS A 71 4.81 1.36 -17.53
C LYS A 71 4.12 0.57 -18.64
N LYS A 72 3.96 -0.75 -18.44
CA LYS A 72 3.42 -1.68 -19.46
C LYS A 72 1.90 -1.53 -19.65
N ILE A 73 1.14 -1.31 -18.58
CA ILE A 73 -0.34 -1.35 -18.60
C ILE A 73 -0.95 0.04 -18.64
N VAL A 74 -0.55 0.94 -17.71
CA VAL A 74 -1.10 2.30 -17.62
C VAL A 74 -0.57 3.20 -18.75
N ARG A 75 0.67 2.99 -19.17
CA ARG A 75 1.34 3.74 -20.26
C ARG A 75 1.27 5.25 -20.00
N ASN A 76 0.67 6.01 -20.89
CA ASN A 76 0.59 7.47 -20.82
C ASN A 76 -0.67 8.01 -20.10
N ASN A 77 -1.54 7.13 -19.62
CA ASN A 77 -2.76 7.55 -18.96
C ASN A 77 -2.48 8.13 -17.55
N LYS A 78 -3.41 8.93 -17.06
CA LYS A 78 -3.45 9.34 -15.64
C LYS A 78 -3.81 8.14 -14.75
N MET A 79 -3.44 8.23 -13.48
CA MET A 79 -3.77 7.18 -12.52
C MET A 79 -4.00 7.72 -11.11
N ILE A 80 -4.88 7.06 -10.40
CA ILE A 80 -5.10 7.19 -8.97
C ILE A 80 -4.46 5.96 -8.31
N LEU A 81 -3.55 6.19 -7.37
CA LEU A 81 -2.97 5.12 -6.59
C LEU A 81 -3.87 4.79 -5.41
N VAL A 82 -4.18 3.52 -5.22
CA VAL A 82 -4.94 2.98 -4.09
C VAL A 82 -4.06 1.97 -3.37
N GLY A 83 -3.58 2.33 -2.19
CA GLY A 83 -2.69 1.48 -1.41
C GLY A 83 -3.32 1.02 -0.10
N SER A 84 -3.27 -0.29 0.17
CA SER A 84 -3.69 -0.88 1.44
C SER A 84 -2.47 -1.27 2.27
N SER A 85 -2.38 -0.80 3.52
CA SER A 85 -1.28 -1.12 4.44
C SER A 85 0.10 -0.84 3.82
N MET A 86 0.98 -1.86 3.65
CA MET A 86 2.24 -1.76 2.91
C MET A 86 2.06 -1.22 1.49
N GLY A 87 0.97 -1.54 0.82
CA GLY A 87 0.67 -1.04 -0.53
C GLY A 87 0.63 0.49 -0.61
N SER A 88 0.28 1.17 0.49
CA SER A 88 0.40 2.63 0.58
C SER A 88 1.85 3.10 0.55
N TRP A 89 2.75 2.43 1.24
CA TRP A 89 4.18 2.74 1.22
C TRP A 89 4.76 2.57 -0.19
N ILE A 90 4.45 1.45 -0.85
CA ILE A 90 4.86 1.20 -2.23
C ILE A 90 4.25 2.23 -3.18
N SER A 91 2.97 2.61 -2.99
CA SER A 91 2.31 3.68 -3.75
C SER A 91 3.06 5.01 -3.63
N LEU A 92 3.42 5.41 -2.42
CA LEU A 92 4.16 6.66 -2.17
C LEU A 92 5.53 6.67 -2.86
N ASN A 93 6.22 5.53 -2.91
CA ASN A 93 7.48 5.41 -3.63
C ASN A 93 7.32 5.57 -5.15
N GLN A 94 6.13 5.32 -5.74
CA GLN A 94 5.91 5.51 -7.17
C GLN A 94 5.87 6.99 -7.58
N PHE A 95 5.67 7.93 -6.65
CA PHE A 95 5.68 9.36 -6.95
C PHE A 95 7.02 9.84 -7.55
N LYS A 96 8.14 9.22 -7.19
CA LYS A 96 9.45 9.57 -7.79
C LYS A 96 9.53 9.27 -9.28
N TYR A 97 8.74 8.30 -9.78
CA TYR A 97 8.77 7.87 -11.19
C TYR A 97 7.62 8.42 -12.01
N PHE A 98 6.44 8.60 -11.41
CA PHE A 98 5.20 8.87 -12.13
C PHE A 98 4.47 10.13 -11.64
N LYS A 99 5.18 11.05 -10.99
CA LYS A 99 4.59 12.27 -10.40
C LYS A 99 3.64 13.01 -11.34
N LYS A 100 3.99 13.12 -12.65
CA LYS A 100 3.15 13.81 -13.66
C LYS A 100 1.84 13.04 -13.95
N LYS A 101 1.85 11.72 -13.87
CA LYS A 101 0.70 10.83 -14.19
C LYS A 101 -0.22 10.58 -13.00
N ILE A 102 0.28 10.64 -11.78
CA ILE A 102 -0.52 10.44 -10.57
C ILE A 102 -1.40 11.66 -10.35
N CYS A 103 -2.74 11.47 -10.36
CA CYS A 103 -3.73 12.53 -10.18
C CYS A 103 -4.54 12.40 -8.88
N GLY A 104 -4.35 11.33 -8.10
CA GLY A 104 -4.98 11.12 -6.81
C GLY A 104 -4.31 10.02 -6.00
N PHE A 105 -4.52 10.01 -4.69
CA PHE A 105 -4.03 8.97 -3.80
C PHE A 105 -5.07 8.62 -2.73
N LEU A 106 -5.36 7.33 -2.58
CA LEU A 106 -6.17 6.76 -1.52
C LEU A 106 -5.33 5.77 -0.71
N GLY A 107 -5.09 6.07 0.55
CA GLY A 107 -4.40 5.17 1.49
C GLY A 107 -5.37 4.54 2.48
N ILE A 108 -5.30 3.23 2.67
CA ILE A 108 -6.21 2.43 3.51
C ILE A 108 -5.39 1.70 4.58
N GLY A 109 -5.60 1.99 5.87
CA GLY A 109 -4.85 1.39 6.97
C GLY A 109 -3.33 1.49 6.77
N SER A 110 -2.87 2.63 6.30
CA SER A 110 -1.55 2.80 5.68
C SER A 110 -0.39 2.59 6.66
N ALA A 111 0.56 1.74 6.27
CA ALA A 111 1.72 1.32 7.06
C ALA A 111 3.07 1.69 6.41
N PRO A 112 3.39 3.00 6.26
CA PRO A 112 4.70 3.40 5.75
C PRO A 112 5.79 3.03 6.75
N GLU A 113 6.91 2.50 6.25
CA GLU A 113 8.09 2.19 7.06
C GLU A 113 7.82 1.24 8.26
N PHE A 114 6.77 0.39 8.15
CA PHE A 114 6.33 -0.49 9.24
C PHE A 114 7.42 -1.48 9.67
N LEU A 115 8.29 -1.90 8.75
CA LEU A 115 9.42 -2.79 9.04
C LEU A 115 10.36 -2.22 10.11
N GLU A 116 10.60 -0.91 10.10
CA GLU A 116 11.41 -0.25 11.10
C GLU A 116 10.59 0.09 12.36
N HIS A 117 9.43 0.75 12.17
CA HIS A 117 8.71 1.36 13.28
C HIS A 117 7.81 0.39 14.04
N LEU A 118 7.19 -0.56 13.35
CA LEU A 118 6.23 -1.50 13.94
C LEU A 118 6.80 -2.90 14.18
N MET A 119 7.97 -3.21 13.57
CA MET A 119 8.66 -4.49 13.77
C MET A 119 10.03 -4.28 14.44
N TRP A 120 11.04 -3.79 13.73
CA TRP A 120 12.41 -3.74 14.23
C TRP A 120 12.55 -3.02 15.58
N LYS A 121 11.93 -1.85 15.74
CA LYS A 121 11.99 -1.11 17.02
C LYS A 121 11.34 -1.84 18.18
N LYS A 122 10.38 -2.71 17.89
CA LYS A 122 9.67 -3.53 18.90
C LYS A 122 10.34 -4.87 19.19
N PHE A 123 11.31 -5.29 18.38
CA PHE A 123 12.04 -6.52 18.64
C PHE A 123 12.91 -6.39 19.89
N SER A 124 12.90 -7.44 20.73
CA SER A 124 13.85 -7.58 21.83
C SER A 124 15.30 -7.63 21.30
N LEU A 125 16.28 -7.35 22.15
CA LEU A 125 17.70 -7.50 21.81
C LEU A 125 18.03 -8.93 21.32
N ARG A 126 17.43 -9.94 21.94
CA ARG A 126 17.56 -11.35 21.53
C ARG A 126 17.09 -11.55 20.08
N LYS A 127 15.86 -11.09 19.73
CA LYS A 127 15.34 -11.20 18.36
C LYS A 127 16.17 -10.41 17.35
N LYS A 128 16.67 -9.25 17.72
CA LYS A 128 17.56 -8.45 16.84
C LYS A 128 18.87 -9.18 16.57
N ARG A 129 19.48 -9.78 17.59
CA ARG A 129 20.69 -10.61 17.42
C ARG A 129 20.39 -11.81 16.52
N GLU A 130 19.31 -12.52 16.80
CA GLU A 130 18.90 -13.72 16.05
C GLU A 130 18.73 -13.42 14.55
N ILE A 131 17.96 -12.40 14.17
CA ILE A 131 17.73 -12.06 12.76
C ILE A 131 19.01 -11.58 12.07
N VAL A 132 19.88 -10.88 12.79
CA VAL A 132 21.19 -10.44 12.24
C VAL A 132 22.09 -11.64 11.98
N THR A 133 22.15 -12.62 12.89
CA THR A 133 23.03 -13.79 12.79
C THR A 133 22.49 -14.81 11.79
N LYS A 134 21.19 -15.17 11.88
CA LYS A 134 20.57 -16.19 11.04
C LYS A 134 20.07 -15.65 9.69
N GLY A 135 19.99 -14.34 9.52
CA GLY A 135 19.44 -13.68 8.34
C GLY A 135 17.90 -13.67 8.27
N ILE A 136 17.21 -14.52 9.05
CA ILE A 136 15.76 -14.73 9.02
C ILE A 136 15.23 -15.13 10.39
N ILE A 137 14.01 -14.68 10.72
CA ILE A 137 13.21 -15.18 11.86
C ILE A 137 11.77 -15.36 11.41
N ASN A 138 11.05 -16.28 12.07
CA ASN A 138 9.62 -16.41 11.92
C ASN A 138 8.91 -15.61 13.02
N LEU A 139 7.90 -14.85 12.63
CA LEU A 139 7.04 -14.09 13.53
C LEU A 139 5.64 -14.70 13.54
N LYS A 140 5.13 -14.98 14.76
CA LYS A 140 3.74 -15.40 14.97
C LYS A 140 2.83 -14.18 15.07
N HIS A 141 1.69 -14.24 14.39
CA HIS A 141 0.61 -13.26 14.49
C HIS A 141 -0.72 -14.00 14.46
N GLY A 142 -1.32 -14.24 15.64
CA GLY A 142 -2.42 -15.19 15.78
C GLY A 142 -1.96 -16.60 15.40
N ASP A 143 -2.75 -17.26 14.57
CA ASP A 143 -2.46 -18.61 14.06
C ASP A 143 -1.49 -18.62 12.86
N TYR A 144 -1.06 -17.45 12.39
CA TYR A 144 -0.17 -17.33 11.24
C TYR A 144 1.28 -17.12 11.68
N GLU A 145 2.19 -17.81 10.99
CA GLU A 145 3.61 -17.60 11.10
C GLU A 145 4.16 -17.12 9.77
N TYR A 146 5.01 -16.08 9.79
CA TYR A 146 5.58 -15.53 8.57
C TYR A 146 7.05 -15.15 8.74
N PRO A 147 7.86 -15.42 7.70
CA PRO A 147 9.28 -15.13 7.74
C PRO A 147 9.56 -13.65 7.58
N ILE A 148 10.46 -13.10 8.40
CA ILE A 148 11.04 -11.77 8.23
C ILE A 148 12.55 -11.92 8.06
N THR A 149 13.07 -11.44 6.94
CA THR A 149 14.49 -11.47 6.66
C THR A 149 15.18 -10.17 7.09
N TYR A 150 16.45 -10.28 7.49
CA TYR A 150 17.24 -9.07 7.81
C TYR A 150 17.45 -8.18 6.59
N GLN A 151 17.56 -8.78 5.39
CA GLN A 151 17.64 -8.03 4.14
C GLN A 151 16.37 -7.19 3.88
N LEU A 152 15.17 -7.69 4.20
CA LEU A 152 13.91 -6.95 4.09
C LEU A 152 13.91 -5.72 5.01
N ILE A 153 14.38 -5.88 6.27
CA ILE A 153 14.52 -4.76 7.22
C ILE A 153 15.51 -3.71 6.69
N LYS A 154 16.70 -4.14 6.24
CA LYS A 154 17.72 -3.24 5.68
C LYS A 154 17.22 -2.50 4.46
N ASP A 155 16.54 -3.20 3.56
CA ASP A 155 15.99 -2.59 2.35
C ASP A 155 14.83 -1.61 2.65
N GLY A 156 13.99 -1.91 3.64
CA GLY A 156 12.96 -0.99 4.13
C GLY A 156 13.55 0.36 4.55
N ARG A 157 14.71 0.37 5.23
CA ARG A 157 15.43 1.60 5.62
C ARG A 157 15.90 2.43 4.44
N LYS A 158 16.24 1.81 3.30
CA LYS A 158 16.63 2.51 2.05
C LYS A 158 15.42 3.16 1.36
N ASN A 159 14.22 2.66 1.64
CA ASN A 159 12.97 3.10 0.99
C ASN A 159 12.13 4.06 1.85
N LYS A 160 12.73 4.78 2.78
CA LYS A 160 12.03 5.76 3.63
C LYS A 160 11.29 6.81 2.81
N ILE A 161 10.12 7.19 3.27
CA ILE A 161 9.21 8.13 2.60
C ILE A 161 8.68 9.22 3.53
N LEU A 162 8.57 8.97 4.84
CA LEU A 162 7.95 9.89 5.80
C LEU A 162 8.77 11.18 6.01
N ASN A 163 10.05 11.17 5.71
CA ASN A 163 10.93 12.34 5.76
C ASN A 163 11.00 13.12 4.43
N LYS A 164 10.27 12.67 3.38
CA LYS A 164 10.23 13.32 2.07
C LYS A 164 9.03 14.24 1.97
N LYS A 165 9.09 15.24 1.06
CA LYS A 165 7.95 16.08 0.71
C LYS A 165 7.50 15.78 -0.72
N ILE A 166 6.20 15.56 -0.88
CA ILE A 166 5.57 15.34 -2.19
C ILE A 166 4.91 16.64 -2.63
N ASN A 167 5.61 17.40 -3.45
CA ASN A 167 5.10 18.65 -4.01
C ASN A 167 4.20 18.34 -5.22
N LYS A 168 2.94 18.00 -4.96
CA LYS A 168 1.91 17.72 -5.95
C LYS A 168 0.54 18.11 -5.40
N ASN A 169 -0.16 18.99 -6.14
CA ASN A 169 -1.52 19.40 -5.76
C ASN A 169 -2.55 18.41 -6.33
N ILE A 170 -2.88 17.39 -5.57
CA ILE A 170 -3.85 16.33 -5.90
C ILE A 170 -4.74 16.06 -4.70
N LYS A 171 -5.87 15.39 -4.91
CA LYS A 171 -6.69 14.87 -3.80
C LYS A 171 -5.97 13.69 -3.14
N VAL A 172 -5.84 13.77 -1.82
CA VAL A 172 -5.22 12.74 -0.99
C VAL A 172 -6.18 12.38 0.14
N THR A 173 -6.69 11.17 0.12
CA THR A 173 -7.58 10.67 1.19
C THR A 173 -6.89 9.50 1.91
N MET A 174 -6.78 9.62 3.22
CA MET A 174 -6.36 8.53 4.09
C MET A 174 -7.58 7.99 4.81
N ILE A 175 -7.77 6.66 4.80
CA ILE A 175 -8.87 6.00 5.52
C ILE A 175 -8.26 5.04 6.54
N HIS A 176 -8.72 5.13 7.79
CA HIS A 176 -8.19 4.33 8.88
C HIS A 176 -9.29 3.84 9.81
N GLY A 177 -9.20 2.58 10.24
CA GLY A 177 -10.14 2.02 11.19
C GLY A 177 -9.83 2.46 12.63
N SER A 178 -10.85 2.86 13.41
CA SER A 178 -10.63 3.28 14.80
C SER A 178 -10.20 2.16 15.73
N LYS A 179 -10.43 0.90 15.33
CA LYS A 179 -10.00 -0.32 16.04
C LYS A 179 -8.86 -1.05 15.33
N ASP A 180 -8.09 -0.35 14.49
CA ASP A 180 -6.88 -0.91 13.88
C ASP A 180 -5.82 -1.18 14.95
N LYS A 181 -5.63 -2.47 15.30
CA LYS A 181 -4.64 -2.93 16.28
C LYS A 181 -3.25 -3.13 15.67
N SER A 182 -3.15 -3.18 14.35
CA SER A 182 -1.89 -3.47 13.64
C SER A 182 -1.11 -2.20 13.36
N VAL A 183 -1.80 -1.13 12.94
CA VAL A 183 -1.17 0.13 12.53
C VAL A 183 -1.85 1.30 13.23
N PRO A 184 -1.13 2.09 14.04
CA PRO A 184 -1.67 3.31 14.65
C PRO A 184 -2.07 4.36 13.61
N VAL A 185 -3.19 5.04 13.83
CA VAL A 185 -3.73 6.10 12.94
C VAL A 185 -2.74 7.24 12.67
N ILE A 186 -1.78 7.45 13.55
CA ILE A 186 -0.75 8.48 13.38
C ILE A 186 0.04 8.34 12.07
N TYR A 187 0.18 7.12 11.53
CA TYR A 187 0.84 6.92 10.25
C TYR A 187 0.05 7.49 9.07
N SER A 188 -1.29 7.43 9.11
CA SER A 188 -2.13 8.12 8.13
C SER A 188 -1.98 9.64 8.22
N LYS A 189 -1.89 10.21 9.43
CA LYS A 189 -1.62 11.64 9.63
C LYS A 189 -0.26 12.04 9.08
N LYS A 190 0.81 11.30 9.41
CA LYS A 190 2.17 11.53 8.87
C LYS A 190 2.23 11.49 7.35
N ILE A 191 1.46 10.59 6.70
CA ILE A 191 1.36 10.58 5.24
C ILE A 191 0.72 11.88 4.71
N LEU A 192 -0.32 12.39 5.35
CA LEU A 192 -0.91 13.67 4.92
C LEU A 192 0.07 14.85 5.05
N GLU A 193 0.97 14.82 6.04
CA GLU A 193 1.97 15.86 6.28
C GLU A 193 3.06 15.91 5.20
N ILE A 194 3.38 14.78 4.55
CA ILE A 194 4.38 14.78 3.46
C ILE A 194 3.86 15.40 2.16
N PHE A 195 2.54 15.48 1.97
CA PHE A 195 1.94 16.14 0.80
C PHE A 195 1.80 17.64 1.00
N LYS A 196 2.27 18.43 0.03
CA LYS A 196 2.04 19.89 -0.03
C LYS A 196 0.65 20.26 -0.56
N SER A 197 -0.18 19.29 -0.94
CA SER A 197 -1.55 19.53 -1.41
C SER A 197 -2.42 20.14 -0.30
N LYS A 198 -3.30 21.08 -0.67
CA LYS A 198 -4.37 21.58 0.20
C LYS A 198 -5.60 20.65 0.21
N LYS A 199 -5.70 19.71 -0.75
CA LYS A 199 -6.83 18.79 -0.93
C LYS A 199 -6.58 17.47 -0.20
N LYS A 200 -6.45 17.54 1.13
CA LYS A 200 -6.10 16.39 2.00
C LYS A 200 -7.24 16.08 2.96
N LYS A 201 -7.53 14.78 3.14
CA LYS A 201 -8.60 14.31 4.02
C LYS A 201 -8.16 13.06 4.80
N LEU A 202 -8.52 13.01 6.09
CA LEU A 202 -8.46 11.81 6.92
C LEU A 202 -9.88 11.37 7.26
N VAL A 203 -10.22 10.14 6.97
CA VAL A 203 -11.48 9.50 7.30
C VAL A 203 -11.21 8.40 8.33
N ILE A 204 -11.77 8.55 9.52
CA ILE A 204 -11.72 7.52 10.57
C ILE A 204 -13.03 6.73 10.54
N ILE A 205 -12.91 5.43 10.26
CA ILE A 205 -14.06 4.53 10.27
C ILE A 205 -14.29 4.02 11.69
N LYS A 206 -15.38 4.43 12.32
CA LYS A 206 -15.78 3.95 13.66
C LYS A 206 -15.91 2.43 13.67
N ASN A 207 -15.26 1.79 14.66
CA ASN A 207 -15.18 0.34 14.81
C ASN A 207 -14.52 -0.41 13.63
N GLY A 208 -13.89 0.31 12.68
CA GLY A 208 -13.15 -0.31 11.59
C GLY A 208 -11.86 -0.99 12.10
N ASP A 209 -11.59 -2.17 11.56
CA ASP A 209 -10.34 -2.92 11.78
C ASP A 209 -9.24 -2.47 10.80
N HIS A 210 -8.08 -3.16 10.84
CA HIS A 210 -6.98 -2.91 9.91
C HIS A 210 -7.34 -3.22 8.46
N SER A 211 -8.10 -4.28 8.26
CA SER A 211 -8.45 -4.78 6.92
C SER A 211 -9.42 -3.87 6.17
N LEU A 212 -10.44 -3.33 6.84
CA LEU A 212 -11.53 -2.57 6.25
C LEU A 212 -12.15 -3.28 5.03
N SER A 213 -12.36 -4.61 5.14
CA SER A 213 -12.79 -5.48 4.03
C SER A 213 -14.25 -5.93 4.11
N SER A 214 -15.02 -5.54 5.15
CA SER A 214 -16.46 -5.82 5.21
C SER A 214 -17.22 -5.00 4.16
N PRO A 215 -18.38 -5.47 3.67
CA PRO A 215 -19.17 -4.79 2.64
C PRO A 215 -19.41 -3.31 2.96
N LYS A 216 -19.88 -2.99 4.18
CA LYS A 216 -20.15 -1.61 4.62
C LYS A 216 -18.91 -0.69 4.54
N TRP A 217 -17.72 -1.22 4.83
CA TRP A 217 -16.50 -0.43 4.76
C TRP A 217 -16.01 -0.29 3.32
N LEU A 218 -16.18 -1.33 2.49
CA LEU A 218 -15.87 -1.25 1.06
C LEU A 218 -16.72 -0.18 0.37
N ASP A 219 -17.98 0.03 0.78
CA ASP A 219 -18.81 1.10 0.24
C ASP A 219 -18.26 2.49 0.60
N ILE A 220 -17.76 2.67 1.82
CA ILE A 220 -17.08 3.91 2.23
C ILE A 220 -15.81 4.12 1.38
N LEU A 221 -14.99 3.07 1.20
CA LEU A 221 -13.78 3.16 0.37
C LEU A 221 -14.10 3.57 -1.06
N LYS A 222 -15.14 2.99 -1.67
CA LYS A 222 -15.60 3.32 -3.03
C LYS A 222 -16.13 4.75 -3.11
N LYS A 223 -16.90 5.21 -2.12
CA LYS A 223 -17.39 6.58 -2.02
C LYS A 223 -16.24 7.59 -1.98
N GLU A 224 -15.25 7.37 -1.13
CA GLU A 224 -14.08 8.25 -1.02
C GLU A 224 -13.22 8.22 -2.30
N LEU A 225 -13.09 7.06 -2.95
CA LEU A 225 -12.40 6.97 -4.24
C LEU A 225 -13.13 7.76 -5.33
N LYS A 226 -14.48 7.73 -5.36
CA LYS A 226 -15.29 8.53 -6.30
C LYS A 226 -15.05 10.03 -6.12
N LEU A 227 -14.91 10.51 -4.87
CA LEU A 227 -14.59 11.92 -4.59
C LEU A 227 -13.18 12.33 -5.07
N ILE A 228 -12.25 11.37 -5.18
CA ILE A 228 -10.90 11.63 -5.73
C ILE A 228 -10.96 11.75 -7.26
N ILE A 229 -11.82 10.99 -7.92
CA ILE A 229 -11.95 10.95 -9.39
C ILE A 229 -12.56 12.25 -9.93
N ASN A 230 -13.61 12.74 -9.27
CA ASN A 230 -14.31 13.99 -9.61
C ASN A 230 -13.51 15.21 -9.16
#